data_db11ff4ab16f3f8e0e43076cf8ade7db
#
_entry.id   db11ff4ab16f3f8e0e43076cf8ade7db
#
_cell.length_a   1.000
_cell.length_b   1.000
_cell.length_c   1.000
_cell.angle_alpha   90.00
_cell.angle_beta   90.00
_cell.angle_gamma   90.00
#
_symmetry.space_group_name_H-M   'P 1'
#
loop_
_entity.id
_entity.type
_entity.pdbx_description
1 polymer ?
#
loop_
_entity_poly.entity_id
_entity_poly.type
_entity_poly.pdbx_seq_one_letter_code
_entity_poly.pdbx_strand_id
1 'polypeptide(L)'
;MNKNNVFMIGWEYPPHNSGGLGVACQGLTTALADYSGKIYFSLPYKFSGSLKHMMLLDCSHPDWGKEIEQPPFFAYDQYPALERVDPANLDLNDLAALSHSNLEKQVNQYHDQVVNNSKNKDFSVIHAHDWMSFPAGMSLKQKSGKPLITHIHSTEFDRSPVGGSQYIMKSEYQGMKFADRVIAVSAYTKKILIDKYGIDSQKIKVVHNGIDPVENTDPGNHHFAKARPVVVFMGRLTGQKGPEYFLGLAQSVLHHLPEAIFVVAGNGDLYQELLFTTAHKGLSSKVLFSGFVRGNQKSKLLDRADVFVMPSLSEPFGLVAVEAAQRSTPVIISKNSGVAEVLPSSIQADFWDIDMMTKSIVELIKNKDLSNEVVRNQNNELKDVTWKSAAQKVTEIYKELV
;
A
#
# COMPACT_ATOMS: atom_id res chain seq x y z
N MET A 1 -29.65 10.28 -13.15
CA MET A 1 -29.55 9.34 -12.02
C MET A 1 -29.05 10.12 -10.79
N ASN A 2 -29.72 9.97 -9.65
CA ASN A 2 -29.24 10.59 -8.42
C ASN A 2 -27.90 9.98 -8.04
N LYS A 3 -26.90 10.82 -7.82
CA LYS A 3 -25.57 10.39 -7.36
C LYS A 3 -25.63 10.08 -5.86
N ASN A 4 -25.09 8.95 -5.43
CA ASN A 4 -25.04 8.55 -4.04
C ASN A 4 -24.07 9.41 -3.23
N ASN A 5 -24.51 9.94 -2.08
CA ASN A 5 -23.60 10.50 -1.10
C ASN A 5 -22.92 9.37 -0.33
N VAL A 6 -21.61 9.48 -0.13
CA VAL A 6 -20.79 8.43 0.47
C VAL A 6 -20.15 8.91 1.77
N PHE A 7 -20.26 8.10 2.82
CA PHE A 7 -19.50 8.31 4.05
C PHE A 7 -18.32 7.36 4.07
N MET A 8 -17.12 7.90 3.79
CA MET A 8 -15.87 7.14 3.77
C MET A 8 -15.15 7.26 5.12
N ILE A 9 -14.56 6.15 5.56
CA ILE A 9 -13.79 6.07 6.79
C ILE A 9 -12.40 5.58 6.42
N GLY A 10 -11.41 6.45 6.57
CA GLY A 10 -10.00 6.15 6.34
C GLY A 10 -9.15 6.53 7.53
N TRP A 11 -7.86 6.30 7.45
CA TRP A 11 -6.91 6.65 8.51
C TRP A 11 -5.59 7.21 7.98
N GLU A 12 -5.36 7.12 6.67
CA GLU A 12 -4.26 7.76 5.94
C GLU A 12 -4.76 8.54 4.75
N TYR A 13 -4.14 9.70 4.50
CA TYR A 13 -4.35 10.50 3.29
C TYR A 13 -3.12 11.39 3.06
N PRO A 14 -2.62 11.57 1.82
CA PRO A 14 -1.48 12.44 1.55
C PRO A 14 -1.71 13.90 2.00
N PRO A 15 -0.69 14.59 2.54
CA PRO A 15 0.72 14.19 2.62
C PRO A 15 1.06 13.27 3.80
N HIS A 16 0.10 12.95 4.68
CA HIS A 16 0.28 12.17 5.90
C HIS A 16 -0.04 10.69 5.64
N ASN A 17 0.83 10.02 4.88
CA ASN A 17 0.71 8.60 4.59
C ASN A 17 2.07 7.91 4.64
N SER A 18 2.10 6.70 5.17
CA SER A 18 3.30 5.86 5.27
C SER A 18 3.39 4.81 4.15
N GLY A 19 2.29 4.60 3.41
CA GLY A 19 2.21 3.52 2.44
C GLY A 19 1.23 3.76 1.29
N GLY A 20 0.84 2.67 0.65
CA GLY A 20 -0.04 2.67 -0.52
C GLY A 20 -1.50 3.02 -0.22
N LEU A 21 -1.98 2.82 1.02
CA LEU A 21 -3.37 3.07 1.39
C LEU A 21 -3.77 4.53 1.17
N GLY A 22 -2.98 5.48 1.70
CA GLY A 22 -3.26 6.90 1.53
C GLY A 22 -3.30 7.31 0.06
N VAL A 23 -2.37 6.79 -0.76
CA VAL A 23 -2.35 7.02 -2.22
C VAL A 23 -3.59 6.42 -2.88
N ALA A 24 -3.99 5.20 -2.48
CA ALA A 24 -5.19 4.56 -3.00
C ALA A 24 -6.46 5.33 -2.63
N CYS A 25 -6.58 5.79 -1.38
CA CYS A 25 -7.69 6.64 -0.95
C CYS A 25 -7.76 7.96 -1.74
N GLN A 26 -6.62 8.60 -1.99
CA GLN A 26 -6.56 9.83 -2.78
C GLN A 26 -7.00 9.60 -4.22
N GLY A 27 -6.40 8.65 -4.92
CA GLY A 27 -6.73 8.37 -6.31
C GLY A 27 -8.20 7.97 -6.49
N LEU A 28 -8.69 7.07 -5.63
CA LEU A 28 -10.08 6.61 -5.66
C LEU A 28 -11.07 7.75 -5.38
N THR A 29 -10.87 8.55 -4.32
CA THR A 29 -11.79 9.63 -3.97
C THR A 29 -11.83 10.73 -5.01
N THR A 30 -10.67 11.06 -5.60
CA THR A 30 -10.57 12.03 -6.70
C THR A 30 -11.41 11.58 -7.90
N ALA A 31 -11.27 10.31 -8.31
CA ALA A 31 -12.02 9.78 -9.44
C ALA A 31 -13.51 9.56 -9.12
N LEU A 32 -13.85 9.15 -7.87
CA LEU A 32 -15.24 8.95 -7.46
C LEU A 32 -16.07 10.25 -7.44
N ALA A 33 -15.47 11.41 -7.32
CA ALA A 33 -16.17 12.69 -7.34
C ALA A 33 -16.99 12.90 -8.63
N ASP A 34 -16.56 12.31 -9.74
CA ASP A 34 -17.30 12.37 -11.00
C ASP A 34 -18.56 11.50 -10.99
N TYR A 35 -18.60 10.48 -10.15
CA TYR A 35 -19.66 9.45 -10.12
C TYR A 35 -20.54 9.49 -8.87
N SER A 36 -20.03 10.05 -7.78
CA SER A 36 -20.73 10.17 -6.50
C SER A 36 -21.33 11.58 -6.32
N GLY A 37 -22.25 11.72 -5.37
CA GLY A 37 -22.67 12.99 -4.84
C GLY A 37 -21.60 13.58 -3.90
N LYS A 38 -21.98 13.90 -2.66
CA LYS A 38 -21.01 14.34 -1.65
C LYS A 38 -20.21 13.15 -1.12
N ILE A 39 -18.91 13.31 -1.00
CA ILE A 39 -18.02 12.39 -0.32
C ILE A 39 -17.63 13.03 1.02
N TYR A 40 -18.01 12.40 2.12
CA TYR A 40 -17.53 12.74 3.46
C TYR A 40 -16.40 11.77 3.80
N PHE A 41 -15.18 12.26 4.05
CA PHE A 41 -14.05 11.42 4.36
C PHE A 41 -13.52 11.73 5.76
N SER A 42 -13.62 10.77 6.68
CA SER A 42 -13.12 10.89 8.04
C SER A 42 -11.66 10.50 8.16
N LEU A 43 -10.89 11.30 8.92
CA LEU A 43 -9.50 11.04 9.25
C LEU A 43 -9.27 11.19 10.76
N PRO A 44 -8.35 10.42 11.36
CA PRO A 44 -8.04 10.49 12.78
C PRO A 44 -7.16 11.70 13.16
N TYR A 45 -6.98 12.66 12.27
CA TYR A 45 -6.18 13.86 12.48
C TYR A 45 -6.78 15.04 11.72
N LYS A 46 -6.39 16.25 12.15
CA LYS A 46 -6.77 17.48 11.46
C LYS A 46 -5.97 17.62 10.17
N PHE A 47 -6.67 17.69 9.06
CA PHE A 47 -6.06 17.95 7.75
C PHE A 47 -5.92 19.46 7.52
N SER A 48 -4.71 19.93 7.20
CA SER A 48 -4.46 21.32 6.86
C SER A 48 -4.77 21.56 5.37
N GLY A 49 -5.90 22.20 5.10
CA GLY A 49 -6.34 22.54 3.75
C GLY A 49 -7.77 22.09 3.45
N SER A 50 -8.22 22.32 2.22
CA SER A 50 -9.52 21.88 1.72
C SER A 50 -9.35 21.16 0.39
N LEU A 51 -10.11 20.11 0.16
CA LEU A 51 -10.15 19.37 -1.09
C LEU A 51 -11.47 19.65 -1.80
N LYS A 52 -11.39 20.05 -3.08
CA LYS A 52 -12.59 20.42 -3.85
C LYS A 52 -13.55 19.26 -4.10
N HIS A 53 -13.02 18.02 -4.14
CA HIS A 53 -13.74 16.82 -4.52
C HIS A 53 -14.41 16.10 -3.34
N MET A 54 -14.11 16.47 -2.10
CA MET A 54 -14.72 15.86 -0.90
C MET A 54 -14.68 16.77 0.31
N MET A 55 -15.49 16.44 1.33
CA MET A 55 -15.48 17.09 2.64
C MET A 55 -14.69 16.20 3.62
N LEU A 56 -13.56 16.72 4.07
CA LEU A 56 -12.77 16.08 5.12
C LEU A 56 -13.42 16.32 6.50
N LEU A 57 -13.49 15.27 7.31
CA LEU A 57 -13.98 15.30 8.67
C LEU A 57 -12.81 15.01 9.62
N ASP A 58 -12.48 16.00 10.44
CA ASP A 58 -11.54 15.84 11.54
C ASP A 58 -12.16 14.97 12.63
N CYS A 59 -11.67 13.77 12.79
CA CYS A 59 -12.05 12.80 13.80
C CYS A 59 -10.93 12.52 14.79
N SER A 60 -10.02 13.50 14.99
CA SER A 60 -9.01 13.45 16.04
C SER A 60 -9.66 13.46 17.43
N HIS A 61 -9.04 12.79 18.38
CA HIS A 61 -9.50 12.80 19.77
C HIS A 61 -8.80 13.94 20.55
N PRO A 62 -9.51 14.66 21.45
CA PRO A 62 -8.93 15.77 22.21
C PRO A 62 -7.68 15.38 23.01
N ASP A 63 -7.61 14.14 23.51
CA ASP A 63 -6.49 13.64 24.32
C ASP A 63 -5.22 13.38 23.49
N TRP A 64 -5.27 13.41 22.16
CA TRP A 64 -4.10 13.13 21.30
C TRP A 64 -3.15 14.32 21.16
N GLY A 65 -3.45 15.45 21.80
CA GLY A 65 -2.66 16.68 21.76
C GLY A 65 -2.89 17.53 20.52
N LYS A 66 -2.56 18.83 20.62
CA LYS A 66 -2.81 19.79 19.52
C LYS A 66 -1.74 19.77 18.42
N GLU A 67 -0.68 19.00 18.57
CA GLU A 67 0.53 19.04 17.72
C GLU A 67 0.69 17.80 16.82
N ILE A 68 -0.34 16.97 16.68
CA ILE A 68 -0.22 15.79 15.80
C ILE A 68 -0.48 16.23 14.35
N GLU A 69 0.59 16.67 13.67
CA GLU A 69 0.66 16.80 12.21
C GLU A 69 0.83 15.44 11.51
N GLN A 70 0.90 14.33 12.26
CA GLN A 70 1.04 12.98 11.75
C GLN A 70 -0.09 12.09 12.26
N PRO A 71 -0.50 11.05 11.51
CA PRO A 71 -1.51 10.11 11.99
C PRO A 71 -1.09 9.54 13.35
N PRO A 72 -1.95 9.56 14.39
CA PRO A 72 -1.63 9.02 15.70
C PRO A 72 -1.45 7.49 15.69
N PHE A 73 -1.80 6.87 14.56
CA PHE A 73 -1.70 5.44 14.35
C PHE A 73 -0.49 5.11 13.49
N PHE A 74 0.61 4.83 14.12
CA PHE A 74 1.66 4.04 13.50
C PHE A 74 1.29 2.56 13.64
N ALA A 75 0.23 2.14 12.93
CA ALA A 75 -0.19 0.74 12.94
C ALA A 75 0.90 -0.23 12.48
N TYR A 76 1.99 0.30 11.97
CA TYR A 76 3.09 -0.44 11.38
C TYR A 76 4.46 -0.07 11.95
N ASP A 77 4.56 1.00 12.76
CA ASP A 77 5.77 1.33 13.48
C ASP A 77 5.64 0.80 14.92
N GLN A 78 6.22 -0.34 15.19
CA GLN A 78 6.15 -0.96 16.53
C GLN A 78 6.91 -0.20 17.60
N TYR A 79 7.58 0.94 17.31
CA TYR A 79 8.54 1.57 18.21
C TYR A 79 8.52 3.11 18.38
N PRO A 80 7.39 3.80 18.67
CA PRO A 80 7.49 5.14 19.26
C PRO A 80 7.57 5.13 20.81
N ALA A 81 7.31 3.98 21.47
CA ALA A 81 7.23 3.93 22.94
C ALA A 81 8.58 3.81 23.65
N LEU A 82 9.65 3.42 22.94
CA LEU A 82 10.95 3.16 23.56
C LEU A 82 11.76 4.41 23.91
N GLU A 83 11.47 5.58 23.32
CA GLU A 83 12.19 6.82 23.65
C GLU A 83 11.88 7.40 25.04
N ARG A 84 10.85 6.89 25.74
CA ARG A 84 10.39 7.41 27.05
C ARG A 84 10.44 6.43 28.20
N VAL A 85 11.00 5.26 28.01
CA VAL A 85 11.00 4.21 29.05
C VAL A 85 12.42 3.77 29.34
N ASP A 86 12.77 3.72 30.61
CA ASP A 86 14.08 3.25 31.09
C ASP A 86 14.27 1.78 30.68
N PRO A 87 15.28 1.47 29.80
CA PRO A 87 15.47 0.12 29.29
C PRO A 87 15.83 -0.93 30.34
N ALA A 88 16.21 -0.50 31.53
CA ALA A 88 16.72 -1.38 32.58
C ALA A 88 15.63 -2.17 33.34
N ASN A 89 14.34 -1.79 33.19
CA ASN A 89 13.25 -2.32 34.03
C ASN A 89 12.05 -2.84 33.24
N LEU A 90 12.16 -3.15 31.94
CA LEU A 90 11.02 -3.58 31.11
C LEU A 90 11.09 -5.06 30.75
N ASP A 91 10.00 -5.76 31.07
CA ASP A 91 9.69 -7.07 30.47
C ASP A 91 9.15 -6.87 29.05
N LEU A 92 9.71 -7.60 28.06
CA LEU A 92 9.29 -7.54 26.66
C LEU A 92 7.80 -7.91 26.47
N ASN A 93 7.24 -8.73 27.37
CA ASN A 93 5.82 -9.10 27.36
C ASN A 93 4.93 -7.93 27.81
N ASP A 94 5.39 -7.12 28.75
CA ASP A 94 4.66 -5.93 29.21
C ASP A 94 4.64 -4.83 28.14
N LEU A 95 5.73 -4.67 27.38
CA LEU A 95 5.80 -3.76 26.23
C LEU A 95 4.82 -4.11 25.12
N ALA A 96 4.72 -5.40 24.76
CA ALA A 96 3.77 -5.88 23.76
C ALA A 96 2.32 -5.66 24.23
N ALA A 97 2.01 -5.95 25.49
CA ALA A 97 0.69 -5.74 26.08
C ALA A 97 0.29 -4.26 26.14
N LEU A 98 1.23 -3.37 26.52
CA LEU A 98 1.02 -1.93 26.57
C LEU A 98 0.80 -1.31 25.19
N SER A 99 1.52 -1.78 24.16
CA SER A 99 1.35 -1.30 22.78
C SER A 99 -0.01 -1.70 22.19
N HIS A 100 -0.46 -2.93 22.42
CA HIS A 100 -1.77 -3.40 21.97
C HIS A 100 -2.94 -2.69 22.67
N SER A 101 -2.85 -2.50 24.00
CA SER A 101 -3.90 -1.79 24.75
C SER A 101 -4.02 -0.32 24.33
N ASN A 102 -2.91 0.31 23.99
CA ASN A 102 -2.90 1.70 23.50
C ASN A 102 -3.51 1.80 22.09
N LEU A 103 -3.18 0.88 21.19
CA LEU A 103 -3.73 0.85 19.83
C LEU A 103 -5.25 0.60 19.84
N GLU A 104 -5.72 -0.37 20.63
CA GLU A 104 -7.16 -0.63 20.78
C GLU A 104 -7.90 0.60 21.34
N LYS A 105 -7.33 1.25 22.36
CA LYS A 105 -7.88 2.49 22.90
C LYS A 105 -7.98 3.59 21.84
N GLN A 106 -6.93 3.78 21.03
CA GLN A 106 -6.92 4.78 19.97
C GLN A 106 -7.96 4.48 18.88
N VAL A 107 -8.08 3.22 18.46
CA VAL A 107 -9.10 2.79 17.50
C VAL A 107 -10.51 3.07 18.03
N ASN A 108 -10.76 2.80 19.32
CA ASN A 108 -12.05 3.09 19.96
C ASN A 108 -12.33 4.60 20.05
N GLN A 109 -11.32 5.40 20.37
CA GLN A 109 -11.42 6.86 20.38
C GLN A 109 -11.75 7.41 18.98
N TYR A 110 -11.08 6.91 17.95
CA TYR A 110 -11.38 7.26 16.56
C TYR A 110 -12.80 6.86 16.17
N HIS A 111 -13.22 5.64 16.48
CA HIS A 111 -14.57 5.16 16.28
C HIS A 111 -15.61 6.14 16.84
N ASP A 112 -15.46 6.59 18.10
CA ASP A 112 -16.40 7.49 18.75
C ASP A 112 -16.47 8.86 18.03
N GLN A 113 -15.33 9.39 17.59
CA GLN A 113 -15.29 10.64 16.84
C GLN A 113 -15.96 10.51 15.47
N VAL A 114 -15.72 9.41 14.73
CA VAL A 114 -16.38 9.15 13.45
C VAL A 114 -17.90 9.08 13.62
N VAL A 115 -18.37 8.32 14.60
CA VAL A 115 -19.81 8.18 14.89
C VAL A 115 -20.42 9.54 15.26
N ASN A 116 -19.76 10.36 16.06
CA ASN A 116 -20.25 11.69 16.43
C ASN A 116 -20.31 12.63 15.24
N ASN A 117 -19.28 12.66 14.40
CA ASN A 117 -19.20 13.52 13.22
C ASN A 117 -20.19 13.12 12.10
N SER A 118 -20.70 11.90 12.12
CA SER A 118 -21.67 11.40 11.13
C SER A 118 -23.11 11.89 11.35
N LYS A 119 -23.49 12.29 12.57
CA LYS A 119 -24.89 12.54 12.99
C LYS A 119 -25.69 13.49 12.08
N ASN A 120 -25.03 14.50 11.51
CA ASN A 120 -25.68 15.52 10.67
C ASN A 120 -25.23 15.40 9.20
N LYS A 121 -24.82 14.21 8.75
CA LYS A 121 -24.41 13.97 7.38
C LYS A 121 -25.47 13.15 6.67
N ASP A 122 -25.87 13.62 5.48
CA ASP A 122 -26.74 12.88 4.59
C ASP A 122 -25.88 12.00 3.68
N PHE A 123 -25.94 10.68 3.88
CA PHE A 123 -25.24 9.67 3.08
C PHE A 123 -26.13 8.44 2.86
N SER A 124 -25.90 7.75 1.76
CA SER A 124 -26.64 6.55 1.38
C SER A 124 -25.82 5.26 1.50
N VAL A 125 -24.49 5.37 1.56
CA VAL A 125 -23.57 4.23 1.68
C VAL A 125 -22.40 4.57 2.59
N ILE A 126 -21.92 3.56 3.33
CA ILE A 126 -20.73 3.62 4.19
C ILE A 126 -19.62 2.81 3.52
N HIS A 127 -18.43 3.41 3.39
CA HIS A 127 -17.26 2.76 2.79
C HIS A 127 -16.06 2.89 3.72
N ALA A 128 -15.65 1.78 4.35
CA ALA A 128 -14.59 1.73 5.34
C ALA A 128 -13.32 1.08 4.76
N HIS A 129 -12.16 1.73 4.94
CA HIS A 129 -10.86 1.33 4.40
C HIS A 129 -9.98 0.72 5.49
N ASP A 130 -9.68 -0.56 5.37
CA ASP A 130 -8.90 -1.39 6.30
C ASP A 130 -9.43 -1.43 7.75
N TRP A 131 -8.87 -2.32 8.54
CA TRP A 131 -9.40 -2.78 9.82
C TRP A 131 -9.63 -1.69 10.87
N MET A 132 -8.82 -0.63 10.91
CA MET A 132 -9.00 0.46 11.89
C MET A 132 -10.28 1.26 11.68
N SER A 133 -10.81 1.26 10.46
CA SER A 133 -12.06 1.94 10.11
C SER A 133 -13.30 1.07 10.33
N PHE A 134 -13.14 -0.26 10.43
CA PHE A 134 -14.27 -1.20 10.46
C PHE A 134 -15.17 -1.06 11.69
N PRO A 135 -14.65 -0.88 12.92
CA PRO A 135 -15.52 -0.68 14.09
C PRO A 135 -16.47 0.50 13.91
N ALA A 136 -15.97 1.62 13.38
CA ALA A 136 -16.81 2.79 13.11
C ALA A 136 -17.84 2.51 11.99
N GLY A 137 -17.42 1.84 10.91
CA GLY A 137 -18.30 1.44 9.81
C GLY A 137 -19.46 0.54 10.29
N MET A 138 -19.16 -0.46 11.12
CA MET A 138 -20.17 -1.36 11.71
C MET A 138 -21.18 -0.59 12.56
N SER A 139 -20.70 0.33 13.43
CA SER A 139 -21.58 1.15 14.27
C SER A 139 -22.46 2.10 13.45
N LEU A 140 -21.91 2.70 12.40
CA LEU A 140 -22.68 3.54 11.49
C LEU A 140 -23.77 2.76 10.77
N LYS A 141 -23.46 1.56 10.28
CA LYS A 141 -24.48 0.67 9.68
C LYS A 141 -25.60 0.36 10.66
N GLN A 142 -25.27 -0.03 11.91
CA GLN A 142 -26.27 -0.32 12.93
C GLN A 142 -27.17 0.88 13.25
N LYS A 143 -26.61 2.09 13.33
CA LYS A 143 -27.34 3.30 13.70
C LYS A 143 -28.16 3.89 12.56
N SER A 144 -27.66 3.83 11.34
CA SER A 144 -28.27 4.48 10.18
C SER A 144 -29.11 3.55 9.31
N GLY A 145 -28.92 2.22 9.42
CA GLY A 145 -29.50 1.24 8.50
C GLY A 145 -28.91 1.28 7.09
N LYS A 146 -27.87 2.09 6.86
CA LYS A 146 -27.24 2.21 5.54
C LYS A 146 -26.27 1.07 5.29
N PRO A 147 -26.11 0.61 4.01
CA PRO A 147 -25.20 -0.47 3.68
C PRO A 147 -23.73 -0.09 3.94
N LEU A 148 -22.97 -1.10 4.39
CA LEU A 148 -21.54 -1.01 4.67
C LEU A 148 -20.74 -1.79 3.64
N ILE A 149 -19.72 -1.14 3.08
CA ILE A 149 -18.67 -1.75 2.28
C ILE A 149 -17.37 -1.66 3.08
N THR A 150 -16.66 -2.78 3.20
CA THR A 150 -15.28 -2.83 3.70
C THR A 150 -14.33 -3.01 2.54
N HIS A 151 -13.31 -2.18 2.45
CA HIS A 151 -12.30 -2.20 1.40
C HIS A 151 -10.97 -2.62 1.99
N ILE A 152 -10.44 -3.76 1.52
CA ILE A 152 -9.22 -4.38 2.02
C ILE A 152 -8.07 -4.01 1.10
N HIS A 153 -7.14 -3.21 1.62
CA HIS A 153 -5.89 -2.86 0.95
C HIS A 153 -4.74 -3.77 1.36
N SER A 154 -4.78 -4.29 2.59
CA SER A 154 -3.85 -5.30 3.11
C SER A 154 -4.45 -5.97 4.34
N THR A 155 -4.12 -7.24 4.55
CA THR A 155 -4.54 -7.99 5.73
C THR A 155 -3.38 -8.19 6.70
N GLU A 156 -3.69 -8.61 7.93
CA GLU A 156 -2.66 -9.02 8.89
C GLU A 156 -1.86 -10.22 8.41
N PHE A 157 -2.47 -11.13 7.63
CA PHE A 157 -1.75 -12.23 7.00
C PHE A 157 -0.73 -11.77 5.95
N ASP A 158 -0.95 -10.62 5.29
CA ASP A 158 0.05 -10.03 4.39
C ASP A 158 1.23 -9.46 5.17
N ARG A 159 0.93 -8.76 6.28
CA ARG A 159 1.92 -8.06 7.10
C ARG A 159 2.76 -8.99 7.96
N SER A 160 2.12 -9.99 8.52
CA SER A 160 2.70 -10.95 9.46
C SER A 160 2.21 -12.36 9.14
N PRO A 161 2.80 -13.02 8.12
CA PRO A 161 2.38 -14.37 7.69
C PRO A 161 2.48 -15.42 8.80
N VAL A 162 3.33 -15.18 9.79
CA VAL A 162 3.52 -16.03 10.98
C VAL A 162 3.41 -15.16 12.22
N GLY A 163 2.48 -15.48 13.11
CA GLY A 163 2.39 -14.84 14.43
C GLY A 163 1.75 -13.45 14.46
N GLY A 164 0.92 -13.08 13.49
CA GLY A 164 0.22 -11.80 13.44
C GLY A 164 -0.73 -11.54 14.62
N SER A 165 -1.13 -10.28 14.79
CA SER A 165 -2.00 -9.82 15.87
C SER A 165 -3.40 -10.43 15.80
N GLN A 166 -3.78 -11.22 16.82
CA GLN A 166 -5.13 -11.77 16.93
C GLN A 166 -6.21 -10.68 17.02
N TYR A 167 -5.90 -9.55 17.63
CA TYR A 167 -6.80 -8.40 17.71
C TYR A 167 -7.10 -7.84 16.32
N ILE A 168 -6.07 -7.64 15.48
CA ILE A 168 -6.22 -7.13 14.12
C ILE A 168 -6.97 -8.16 13.26
N MET A 169 -6.58 -9.42 13.27
CA MET A 169 -7.25 -10.49 12.52
C MET A 169 -8.73 -10.60 12.89
N LYS A 170 -9.07 -10.48 14.18
CA LYS A 170 -10.45 -10.49 14.66
C LYS A 170 -11.23 -9.28 14.15
N SER A 171 -10.63 -8.08 14.19
CA SER A 171 -11.25 -6.85 13.68
C SER A 171 -11.49 -6.93 12.17
N GLU A 172 -10.52 -7.42 11.40
CA GLU A 172 -10.65 -7.67 9.96
C GLU A 172 -11.81 -8.65 9.68
N TYR A 173 -11.82 -9.79 10.36
CA TYR A 173 -12.89 -10.80 10.21
C TYR A 173 -14.28 -10.22 10.52
N GLN A 174 -14.43 -9.54 11.67
CA GLN A 174 -15.70 -8.98 12.10
C GLN A 174 -16.21 -7.93 11.13
N GLY A 175 -15.34 -7.01 10.69
CA GLY A 175 -15.70 -5.99 9.71
C GLY A 175 -16.17 -6.57 8.39
N MET A 176 -15.41 -7.51 7.82
CA MET A 176 -15.78 -8.19 6.59
C MET A 176 -17.06 -9.03 6.71
N LYS A 177 -17.21 -9.73 7.83
CA LYS A 177 -18.41 -10.56 8.10
C LYS A 177 -19.66 -9.70 8.18
N PHE A 178 -19.57 -8.54 8.81
CA PHE A 178 -20.71 -7.63 9.04
C PHE A 178 -21.06 -6.76 7.81
N ALA A 179 -20.11 -6.46 6.94
CA ALA A 179 -20.32 -5.65 5.74
C ALA A 179 -21.32 -6.30 4.76
N ASP A 180 -21.98 -5.53 3.92
CA ASP A 180 -22.85 -6.01 2.83
C ASP A 180 -22.04 -6.46 1.61
N ARG A 181 -20.94 -5.76 1.35
CA ARG A 181 -19.93 -6.14 0.35
C ARG A 181 -18.53 -5.92 0.91
N VAL A 182 -17.61 -6.70 0.40
CA VAL A 182 -16.17 -6.57 0.65
C VAL A 182 -15.48 -6.27 -0.68
N ILE A 183 -14.67 -5.23 -0.73
CA ILE A 183 -13.81 -4.94 -1.86
C ILE A 183 -12.41 -5.46 -1.53
N ALA A 184 -11.84 -6.26 -2.41
CA ALA A 184 -10.45 -6.69 -2.38
C ALA A 184 -9.69 -6.01 -3.52
N VAL A 185 -8.47 -5.53 -3.27
CA VAL A 185 -7.66 -4.83 -4.28
C VAL A 185 -7.10 -5.75 -5.37
N SER A 186 -7.23 -7.07 -5.20
CA SER A 186 -6.81 -8.08 -6.19
C SER A 186 -7.52 -9.42 -5.97
N ALA A 187 -7.47 -10.31 -6.94
CA ALA A 187 -7.91 -11.71 -6.79
C ALA A 187 -6.97 -12.45 -5.80
N TYR A 188 -5.68 -12.08 -5.76
CA TYR A 188 -4.74 -12.56 -4.76
C TYR A 188 -5.25 -12.24 -3.33
N THR A 189 -5.60 -10.99 -3.06
CA THR A 189 -6.21 -10.59 -1.78
C THR A 189 -7.52 -11.33 -1.55
N LYS A 190 -8.43 -11.39 -2.55
CA LYS A 190 -9.69 -12.14 -2.45
C LYS A 190 -9.46 -13.59 -2.02
N LYS A 191 -8.44 -14.25 -2.55
CA LYS A 191 -8.09 -15.62 -2.17
C LYS A 191 -7.70 -15.70 -0.68
N ILE A 192 -6.92 -14.76 -0.16
CA ILE A 192 -6.58 -14.68 1.28
C ILE A 192 -7.86 -14.53 2.12
N LEU A 193 -8.79 -13.65 1.71
CA LEU A 193 -10.04 -13.44 2.45
C LEU A 193 -10.91 -14.70 2.51
N ILE A 194 -10.93 -15.51 1.45
CA ILE A 194 -11.63 -16.78 1.42
C ILE A 194 -10.90 -17.83 2.25
N ASP A 195 -9.62 -18.05 1.99
CA ASP A 195 -8.87 -19.18 2.53
C ASP A 195 -8.51 -19.00 4.01
N LYS A 196 -8.21 -17.76 4.44
CA LYS A 196 -7.74 -17.47 5.80
C LYS A 196 -8.84 -16.94 6.71
N TYR A 197 -9.79 -16.17 6.17
CA TYR A 197 -10.89 -15.59 6.96
C TYR A 197 -12.23 -16.30 6.75
N GLY A 198 -12.37 -17.18 5.77
CA GLY A 198 -13.64 -17.88 5.49
C GLY A 198 -14.76 -16.92 5.03
N ILE A 199 -14.43 -15.84 4.38
CA ILE A 199 -15.42 -14.88 3.86
C ILE A 199 -16.05 -15.44 2.59
N ASP A 200 -17.37 -15.37 2.49
CA ASP A 200 -18.12 -15.81 1.32
C ASP A 200 -17.64 -15.11 0.04
N SER A 201 -17.24 -15.91 -0.92
CA SER A 201 -16.72 -15.44 -2.22
C SER A 201 -17.68 -14.55 -3.00
N GLN A 202 -19.00 -14.75 -2.84
CA GLN A 202 -20.04 -13.94 -3.50
C GLN A 202 -20.12 -12.51 -2.94
N LYS A 203 -19.71 -12.35 -1.69
CA LYS A 203 -19.67 -11.05 -1.02
C LYS A 203 -18.47 -10.22 -1.45
N ILE A 204 -17.40 -10.85 -1.98
CA ILE A 204 -16.14 -10.21 -2.30
C ILE A 204 -16.09 -9.80 -3.78
N LYS A 205 -15.96 -8.50 -4.01
CA LYS A 205 -15.73 -7.90 -5.34
C LYS A 205 -14.27 -7.50 -5.48
N VAL A 206 -13.65 -7.79 -6.62
CA VAL A 206 -12.28 -7.35 -6.90
C VAL A 206 -12.31 -6.01 -7.62
N VAL A 207 -11.64 -5.02 -7.04
CA VAL A 207 -11.43 -3.71 -7.66
C VAL A 207 -9.95 -3.36 -7.55
N HIS A 208 -9.23 -3.49 -8.65
CA HIS A 208 -7.81 -3.12 -8.71
C HIS A 208 -7.64 -1.62 -8.48
N ASN A 209 -6.55 -1.25 -7.82
CA ASN A 209 -6.13 0.15 -7.74
C ASN A 209 -5.79 0.68 -9.14
N GLY A 210 -5.93 1.98 -9.34
CA GLY A 210 -5.50 2.67 -10.53
C GLY A 210 -4.17 3.41 -10.35
N ILE A 211 -3.76 4.06 -11.41
CA ILE A 211 -2.67 5.04 -11.41
C ILE A 211 -3.14 6.33 -12.08
N ASP A 212 -2.50 7.44 -11.74
CA ASP A 212 -2.70 8.68 -12.46
C ASP A 212 -1.87 8.67 -13.75
N PRO A 213 -2.39 9.24 -14.85
CA PRO A 213 -1.59 9.41 -16.06
C PRO A 213 -0.31 10.20 -15.76
N VAL A 214 0.82 9.74 -16.26
CA VAL A 214 2.06 10.52 -16.20
C VAL A 214 2.02 11.57 -17.30
N GLU A 215 2.05 12.85 -16.92
CA GLU A 215 2.25 13.93 -17.87
C GLU A 215 3.66 13.81 -18.46
N ASN A 216 3.75 13.55 -19.77
CA ASN A 216 4.98 13.55 -20.56
C ASN A 216 6.14 12.69 -20.02
N THR A 217 6.02 11.38 -20.08
CA THR A 217 7.21 10.56 -20.26
C THR A 217 7.56 10.61 -21.74
N ASP A 218 8.58 11.40 -22.10
CA ASP A 218 9.23 11.24 -23.38
C ASP A 218 9.91 9.87 -23.38
N PRO A 219 9.39 8.87 -24.12
CA PRO A 219 10.00 7.53 -24.14
C PRO A 219 11.41 7.53 -24.74
N GLY A 220 11.81 8.66 -25.33
CA GLY A 220 13.10 8.84 -26.02
C GLY A 220 14.24 9.38 -25.18
N ASN A 221 13.98 9.95 -24.00
CA ASN A 221 15.01 10.66 -23.23
C ASN A 221 15.64 9.88 -22.07
N HIS A 222 15.42 8.56 -21.98
CA HIS A 222 16.14 7.68 -21.05
C HIS A 222 17.60 7.42 -21.45
N HIS A 223 18.11 8.10 -22.50
CA HIS A 223 19.48 8.02 -22.97
C HIS A 223 20.41 9.04 -22.29
N PHE A 224 20.42 9.11 -20.97
CA PHE A 224 21.72 9.36 -20.37
C PHE A 224 22.60 8.18 -20.75
N ALA A 225 23.78 8.43 -21.28
CA ALA A 225 24.79 7.38 -21.45
C ALA A 225 24.98 6.71 -20.09
N LYS A 226 24.25 5.58 -19.87
CA LYS A 226 24.14 4.94 -18.57
C LYS A 226 25.44 4.23 -18.32
N ALA A 227 26.37 4.91 -17.68
CA ALA A 227 27.67 4.36 -17.34
C ALA A 227 27.55 3.09 -16.46
N ARG A 228 26.42 2.94 -15.74
CA ARG A 228 26.18 1.82 -14.82
C ARG A 228 24.71 1.43 -14.80
N PRO A 229 24.36 0.14 -14.89
CA PRO A 229 23.00 -0.35 -14.68
C PRO A 229 22.50 -0.05 -13.26
N VAL A 230 21.22 0.31 -13.12
CA VAL A 230 20.58 0.60 -11.84
C VAL A 230 19.39 -0.32 -11.64
N VAL A 231 19.43 -1.10 -10.56
CA VAL A 231 18.33 -1.96 -10.10
C VAL A 231 17.70 -1.35 -8.86
N VAL A 232 16.39 -1.19 -8.85
CA VAL A 232 15.67 -0.46 -7.80
C VAL A 232 14.70 -1.39 -7.06
N PHE A 233 14.77 -1.35 -5.74
CA PHE A 233 13.72 -1.77 -4.81
C PHE A 233 13.10 -0.51 -4.20
N MET A 234 11.77 -0.48 -4.08
CA MET A 234 11.09 0.62 -3.41
C MET A 234 9.89 0.13 -2.62
N GLY A 235 9.87 0.41 -1.33
CA GLY A 235 8.78 0.03 -0.43
C GLY A 235 9.14 0.19 1.03
N ARG A 236 8.22 -0.18 1.93
CA ARG A 236 8.56 -0.27 3.36
C ARG A 236 9.61 -1.36 3.58
N LEU A 237 10.56 -1.09 4.44
CA LEU A 237 11.62 -2.05 4.77
C LEU A 237 11.15 -2.98 5.90
N THR A 238 10.24 -3.89 5.54
CA THR A 238 9.63 -4.90 6.42
C THR A 238 9.80 -6.28 5.81
N GLY A 239 9.72 -7.34 6.60
CA GLY A 239 9.78 -8.71 6.11
C GLY A 239 8.74 -9.02 5.02
N GLN A 240 7.55 -8.40 5.09
CA GLN A 240 6.52 -8.52 4.04
C GLN A 240 7.04 -8.16 2.64
N LYS A 241 7.87 -7.11 2.54
CA LYS A 241 8.37 -6.59 1.25
C LYS A 241 9.66 -7.28 0.78
N GLY A 242 10.32 -8.05 1.64
CA GLY A 242 11.48 -8.88 1.29
C GLY A 242 12.74 -8.10 0.88
N PRO A 243 13.10 -6.98 1.52
CA PRO A 243 14.32 -6.25 1.16
C PRO A 243 15.59 -7.08 1.38
N GLU A 244 15.57 -8.10 2.24
CA GLU A 244 16.66 -9.03 2.47
C GLU A 244 16.96 -9.86 1.21
N TYR A 245 15.91 -10.29 0.49
CA TYR A 245 16.07 -11.00 -0.79
C TYR A 245 16.69 -10.09 -1.85
N PHE A 246 16.36 -8.79 -1.84
CA PHE A 246 16.98 -7.81 -2.72
C PHE A 246 18.49 -7.66 -2.47
N LEU A 247 18.96 -7.73 -1.22
CA LEU A 247 20.40 -7.78 -0.92
C LEU A 247 21.06 -9.06 -1.42
N GLY A 248 20.37 -10.20 -1.32
CA GLY A 248 20.82 -11.46 -1.92
C GLY A 248 20.95 -11.36 -3.44
N LEU A 249 19.97 -10.74 -4.10
CA LEU A 249 20.01 -10.45 -5.53
C LEU A 249 21.17 -9.53 -5.91
N ALA A 250 21.40 -8.46 -5.13
CA ALA A 250 22.53 -7.57 -5.38
C ALA A 250 23.86 -8.33 -5.40
N GLN A 251 24.08 -9.20 -4.43
CA GLN A 251 25.28 -10.02 -4.35
C GLN A 251 25.40 -10.94 -5.58
N SER A 252 24.35 -11.64 -5.98
CA SER A 252 24.35 -12.56 -7.11
C SER A 252 24.53 -11.84 -8.45
N VAL A 253 23.81 -10.75 -8.70
CA VAL A 253 23.90 -10.00 -9.96
C VAL A 253 25.27 -9.37 -10.15
N LEU A 254 25.94 -8.90 -9.09
CA LEU A 254 27.28 -8.31 -9.18
C LEU A 254 28.36 -9.24 -9.69
N HIS A 255 28.18 -10.56 -9.59
CA HIS A 255 29.08 -11.54 -10.25
C HIS A 255 28.97 -11.48 -11.78
N HIS A 256 27.84 -11.10 -12.33
CA HIS A 256 27.58 -11.02 -13.78
C HIS A 256 27.67 -9.60 -14.35
N LEU A 257 27.40 -8.61 -13.50
CA LEU A 257 27.36 -7.17 -13.80
C LEU A 257 28.08 -6.38 -12.70
N PRO A 258 29.44 -6.42 -12.65
CA PRO A 258 30.21 -5.77 -11.56
C PRO A 258 29.98 -4.26 -11.43
N GLU A 259 29.53 -3.59 -12.51
CA GLU A 259 29.27 -2.16 -12.53
C GLU A 259 27.87 -1.77 -12.04
N ALA A 260 26.97 -2.74 -11.83
CA ALA A 260 25.60 -2.46 -11.42
C ALA A 260 25.54 -1.75 -10.05
N ILE A 261 24.55 -0.89 -9.91
CA ILE A 261 24.19 -0.18 -8.66
C ILE A 261 22.79 -0.63 -8.24
N PHE A 262 22.62 -0.88 -6.97
CA PHE A 262 21.36 -1.26 -6.36
C PHE A 262 20.87 -0.13 -5.49
N VAL A 263 19.59 0.25 -5.62
CA VAL A 263 19.01 1.32 -4.80
C VAL A 263 17.87 0.74 -3.97
N VAL A 264 17.98 0.88 -2.66
CA VAL A 264 16.93 0.56 -1.68
C VAL A 264 16.25 1.85 -1.26
N ALA A 265 15.04 2.07 -1.74
CA ALA A 265 14.25 3.27 -1.46
C ALA A 265 13.11 2.94 -0.49
N GLY A 266 13.12 3.55 0.68
CA GLY A 266 12.12 3.34 1.71
C GLY A 266 12.68 3.46 3.12
N ASN A 267 11.80 3.25 4.09
CA ASN A 267 12.11 3.17 5.51
C ASN A 267 11.29 2.04 6.15
N GLY A 268 11.68 1.59 7.33
CA GLY A 268 11.00 0.53 8.08
C GLY A 268 11.91 -0.08 9.14
N ASP A 269 11.34 -1.01 9.89
CA ASP A 269 11.98 -1.71 11.02
C ASP A 269 13.27 -2.46 10.65
N LEU A 270 13.37 -2.96 9.41
CA LEU A 270 14.58 -3.64 8.93
C LEU A 270 15.72 -2.69 8.48
N TYR A 271 15.52 -1.37 8.50
CA TYR A 271 16.50 -0.43 7.95
C TYR A 271 17.91 -0.59 8.52
N GLN A 272 18.03 -0.67 9.84
CA GLN A 272 19.33 -0.82 10.51
C GLN A 272 19.99 -2.18 10.22
N GLU A 273 19.19 -3.25 10.23
CA GLU A 273 19.67 -4.60 9.92
C GLU A 273 20.17 -4.69 8.47
N LEU A 274 19.46 -4.08 7.53
CA LEU A 274 19.85 -4.05 6.12
C LEU A 274 21.16 -3.27 5.91
N LEU A 275 21.37 -2.16 6.61
CA LEU A 275 22.64 -1.42 6.57
C LEU A 275 23.80 -2.29 7.08
N PHE A 276 23.61 -2.94 8.23
CA PHE A 276 24.61 -3.84 8.81
C PHE A 276 24.93 -5.02 7.86
N THR A 277 23.88 -5.67 7.34
CA THR A 277 24.01 -6.79 6.39
C THR A 277 24.73 -6.37 5.11
N THR A 278 24.43 -5.17 4.59
CA THR A 278 25.10 -4.60 3.41
C THR A 278 26.59 -4.41 3.64
N ALA A 279 26.97 -3.89 4.80
CA ALA A 279 28.37 -3.71 5.17
C ALA A 279 29.08 -5.05 5.36
N HIS A 280 28.46 -5.98 6.08
CA HIS A 280 29.02 -7.32 6.33
C HIS A 280 29.26 -8.12 5.05
N LYS A 281 28.37 -7.98 4.06
CA LYS A 281 28.50 -8.60 2.74
C LYS A 281 29.45 -7.86 1.78
N GLY A 282 30.09 -6.76 2.20
CA GLY A 282 30.98 -5.95 1.36
C GLY A 282 30.26 -5.24 0.19
N LEU A 283 28.97 -4.97 0.33
CA LEU A 283 28.12 -4.37 -0.72
C LEU A 283 28.01 -2.84 -0.60
N SER A 284 28.64 -2.19 0.37
CA SER A 284 28.46 -0.76 0.68
C SER A 284 28.77 0.20 -0.47
N SER A 285 29.63 -0.20 -1.44
CA SER A 285 29.93 0.61 -2.62
C SER A 285 28.95 0.39 -3.78
N LYS A 286 28.05 -0.56 -3.67
CA LYS A 286 27.13 -1.02 -4.72
C LYS A 286 25.65 -0.91 -4.35
N VAL A 287 25.32 -0.91 -3.07
CA VAL A 287 23.95 -0.78 -2.55
C VAL A 287 23.79 0.58 -1.87
N LEU A 288 22.88 1.39 -2.38
CA LEU A 288 22.60 2.74 -1.91
C LEU A 288 21.23 2.78 -1.23
N PHE A 289 21.16 3.31 -0.03
CA PHE A 289 19.91 3.55 0.69
C PHE A 289 19.50 5.02 0.51
N SER A 290 18.40 5.27 -0.21
CA SER A 290 17.92 6.63 -0.46
C SER A 290 17.00 7.18 0.63
N GLY A 291 16.60 6.34 1.59
CA GLY A 291 15.53 6.67 2.51
C GLY A 291 14.17 6.75 1.81
N PHE A 292 13.19 7.36 2.49
CA PHE A 292 11.84 7.50 1.95
C PHE A 292 11.78 8.57 0.86
N VAL A 293 11.32 8.22 -0.34
CA VAL A 293 11.22 9.11 -1.51
C VAL A 293 9.77 9.41 -1.89
N ARG A 294 9.46 10.66 -2.27
CA ARG A 294 8.12 11.12 -2.67
C ARG A 294 8.16 11.99 -3.92
N GLY A 295 7.02 12.13 -4.57
CA GLY A 295 6.81 13.06 -5.70
C GLY A 295 7.92 12.96 -6.74
N ASN A 296 8.55 14.07 -7.07
CA ASN A 296 9.57 14.15 -8.11
C ASN A 296 10.82 13.28 -7.83
N GLN A 297 11.19 13.08 -6.56
CA GLN A 297 12.33 12.21 -6.22
C GLN A 297 12.02 10.74 -6.58
N LYS A 298 10.80 10.28 -6.23
CA LYS A 298 10.32 8.94 -6.61
C LYS A 298 10.33 8.78 -8.13
N SER A 299 9.77 9.76 -8.83
CA SER A 299 9.70 9.79 -10.29
C SER A 299 11.09 9.67 -10.92
N LYS A 300 12.03 10.53 -10.53
CA LYS A 300 13.41 10.50 -11.05
C LYS A 300 14.13 9.20 -10.76
N LEU A 301 13.88 8.58 -9.61
CA LEU A 301 14.49 7.29 -9.28
C LEU A 301 13.97 6.19 -10.20
N LEU A 302 12.66 6.12 -10.42
CA LEU A 302 12.06 5.15 -11.33
C LEU A 302 12.47 5.40 -12.80
N ASP A 303 12.52 6.65 -13.23
CA ASP A 303 13.02 7.02 -14.58
C ASP A 303 14.49 6.60 -14.79
N ARG A 304 15.30 6.58 -13.70
CA ARG A 304 16.72 6.17 -13.77
C ARG A 304 16.90 4.65 -13.73
N ALA A 305 15.91 3.91 -13.22
CA ALA A 305 15.99 2.48 -13.07
C ALA A 305 16.08 1.76 -14.43
N ASP A 306 16.94 0.76 -14.52
CA ASP A 306 16.99 -0.18 -15.64
C ASP A 306 16.09 -1.38 -15.38
N VAL A 307 15.91 -1.75 -14.10
CA VAL A 307 15.01 -2.82 -13.65
C VAL A 307 14.47 -2.44 -12.28
N PHE A 308 13.16 -2.61 -12.10
CA PHE A 308 12.50 -2.55 -10.80
C PHE A 308 12.24 -3.96 -10.28
N VAL A 309 12.54 -4.21 -9.00
CA VAL A 309 12.36 -5.53 -8.39
C VAL A 309 11.55 -5.43 -7.12
N MET A 310 10.50 -6.26 -7.01
CA MET A 310 9.62 -6.34 -5.84
C MET A 310 9.52 -7.80 -5.35
N PRO A 311 10.48 -8.27 -4.52
CA PRO A 311 10.54 -9.65 -4.05
C PRO A 311 9.69 -9.86 -2.78
N SER A 312 8.45 -9.36 -2.79
CA SER A 312 7.56 -9.38 -1.63
C SER A 312 7.10 -10.81 -1.29
N LEU A 313 7.09 -11.14 -0.01
CA LEU A 313 6.51 -12.39 0.50
C LEU A 313 4.99 -12.42 0.27
N SER A 314 4.35 -11.27 0.43
CA SER A 314 2.94 -11.03 0.16
C SER A 314 2.74 -9.58 -0.27
N GLU A 315 2.17 -9.37 -1.45
CA GLU A 315 1.88 -8.05 -1.99
C GLU A 315 0.41 -7.98 -2.42
N PRO A 316 -0.46 -7.35 -1.64
CA PRO A 316 -1.89 -7.26 -1.97
C PRO A 316 -2.17 -6.68 -3.35
N PHE A 317 -1.43 -5.64 -3.74
CA PHE A 317 -1.52 -5.07 -5.09
C PHE A 317 -0.15 -4.74 -5.67
N GLY A 318 0.56 -3.72 -5.17
CA GLY A 318 1.90 -3.33 -5.65
C GLY A 318 1.89 -2.06 -6.50
N LEU A 319 1.30 -0.96 -6.00
CA LEU A 319 1.24 0.32 -6.71
C LEU A 319 2.60 0.79 -7.25
N VAL A 320 3.69 0.58 -6.51
CA VAL A 320 5.03 1.03 -6.93
C VAL A 320 5.51 0.27 -8.16
N ALA A 321 5.14 -1.02 -8.32
CA ALA A 321 5.48 -1.79 -9.52
C ALA A 321 4.72 -1.24 -10.75
N VAL A 322 3.44 -0.87 -10.57
CA VAL A 322 2.64 -0.21 -11.62
C VAL A 322 3.24 1.15 -12.00
N GLU A 323 3.66 1.94 -11.00
CA GLU A 323 4.34 3.24 -11.21
C GLU A 323 5.68 3.08 -11.93
N ALA A 324 6.45 2.02 -11.64
CA ALA A 324 7.70 1.72 -12.35
C ALA A 324 7.44 1.35 -13.82
N ALA A 325 6.48 0.45 -14.06
CA ALA A 325 6.09 0.05 -15.42
C ALA A 325 5.60 1.25 -16.25
N GLN A 326 4.80 2.16 -15.65
CA GLN A 326 4.32 3.38 -16.30
C GLN A 326 5.45 4.31 -16.74
N ARG A 327 6.60 4.21 -16.08
CA ARG A 327 7.82 4.96 -16.44
C ARG A 327 8.76 4.18 -17.35
N SER A 328 8.23 3.18 -18.03
CA SER A 328 8.98 2.35 -18.97
C SER A 328 10.17 1.62 -18.31
N THR A 329 10.06 1.29 -17.04
CA THR A 329 11.01 0.46 -16.31
C THR A 329 10.50 -0.98 -16.31
N PRO A 330 11.28 -1.95 -16.83
CA PRO A 330 10.92 -3.36 -16.73
C PRO A 330 10.78 -3.81 -15.28
N VAL A 331 9.72 -4.59 -14.98
CA VAL A 331 9.35 -4.97 -13.63
C VAL A 331 9.53 -6.48 -13.41
N ILE A 332 10.21 -6.84 -12.32
CA ILE A 332 10.29 -8.21 -11.80
C ILE A 332 9.55 -8.25 -10.46
N ILE A 333 8.59 -9.15 -10.32
CA ILE A 333 7.74 -9.25 -9.14
C ILE A 333 7.72 -10.68 -8.58
N SER A 334 7.40 -10.78 -7.31
CA SER A 334 7.03 -12.05 -6.70
C SER A 334 5.69 -12.54 -7.26
N LYS A 335 5.54 -13.86 -7.45
CA LYS A 335 4.26 -14.51 -7.79
C LYS A 335 3.17 -14.24 -6.75
N ASN A 336 3.54 -13.94 -5.51
CA ASN A 336 2.64 -13.60 -4.42
C ASN A 336 2.25 -12.11 -4.45
N SER A 337 1.92 -11.59 -5.64
CA SER A 337 1.61 -10.17 -5.86
C SER A 337 0.34 -10.01 -6.69
N GLY A 338 -0.58 -9.19 -6.19
CA GLY A 338 -1.80 -8.85 -6.93
C GLY A 338 -1.55 -8.04 -8.20
N VAL A 339 -0.41 -7.36 -8.31
CA VAL A 339 -0.04 -6.61 -9.52
C VAL A 339 0.16 -7.49 -10.75
N ALA A 340 0.45 -8.80 -10.58
CA ALA A 340 0.53 -9.76 -11.68
C ALA A 340 -0.78 -9.85 -12.51
N GLU A 341 -1.91 -9.49 -11.90
CA GLU A 341 -3.22 -9.48 -12.54
C GLU A 341 -3.40 -8.34 -13.55
N VAL A 342 -2.68 -7.25 -13.36
CA VAL A 342 -2.74 -6.05 -14.22
C VAL A 342 -1.47 -5.82 -15.02
N LEU A 343 -0.39 -6.52 -14.69
CA LEU A 343 0.88 -6.55 -15.41
C LEU A 343 1.32 -8.00 -15.69
N PRO A 344 0.55 -8.79 -16.44
CA PRO A 344 0.88 -10.19 -16.70
C PRO A 344 2.19 -10.39 -17.48
N SER A 345 2.65 -9.38 -18.24
CA SER A 345 3.93 -9.39 -18.95
C SER A 345 5.15 -9.10 -18.05
N SER A 346 4.95 -8.72 -16.77
CA SER A 346 6.05 -8.61 -15.83
C SER A 346 6.69 -9.97 -15.58
N ILE A 347 8.00 -9.97 -15.34
CA ILE A 347 8.69 -11.21 -15.00
C ILE A 347 8.28 -11.62 -13.57
N GLN A 348 7.77 -12.85 -13.44
CA GLN A 348 7.28 -13.37 -12.17
C GLN A 348 8.16 -14.51 -11.68
N ALA A 349 8.68 -14.40 -10.46
CA ALA A 349 9.47 -15.42 -9.80
C ALA A 349 8.96 -15.67 -8.38
N ASP A 350 9.32 -16.80 -7.78
CA ASP A 350 9.11 -16.95 -6.35
C ASP A 350 10.06 -16.01 -5.60
N PHE A 351 9.63 -15.39 -4.48
CA PHE A 351 10.42 -14.35 -3.79
C PHE A 351 11.79 -14.84 -3.29
N TRP A 352 11.92 -16.14 -3.05
CA TRP A 352 13.19 -16.79 -2.65
C TRP A 352 14.06 -17.24 -3.82
N ASP A 353 13.55 -17.24 -5.07
CA ASP A 353 14.27 -17.72 -6.24
C ASP A 353 15.24 -16.64 -6.77
N ILE A 354 16.32 -16.47 -6.02
CA ILE A 354 17.38 -15.52 -6.34
C ILE A 354 18.00 -15.79 -7.70
N ASP A 355 18.16 -17.07 -8.08
CA ASP A 355 18.79 -17.46 -9.36
C ASP A 355 17.93 -17.04 -10.56
N MET A 356 16.62 -17.29 -10.50
CA MET A 356 15.69 -16.88 -11.56
C MET A 356 15.65 -15.35 -11.69
N MET A 357 15.52 -14.62 -10.57
CA MET A 357 15.53 -13.17 -10.60
C MET A 357 16.86 -12.61 -11.07
N THR A 358 17.99 -13.20 -10.67
CA THR A 358 19.33 -12.81 -11.14
C THR A 358 19.45 -12.94 -12.65
N LYS A 359 19.08 -14.09 -13.21
CA LYS A 359 19.08 -14.32 -14.67
C LYS A 359 18.23 -13.29 -15.39
N SER A 360 17.01 -13.03 -14.87
CA SER A 360 16.10 -12.06 -15.44
C SER A 360 16.66 -10.64 -15.44
N ILE A 361 17.28 -10.20 -14.35
CA ILE A 361 17.91 -8.87 -14.26
C ILE A 361 19.04 -8.76 -15.30
N VAL A 362 19.91 -9.78 -15.36
CA VAL A 362 21.05 -9.79 -16.29
C VAL A 362 20.57 -9.75 -17.75
N GLU A 363 19.56 -10.55 -18.10
CA GLU A 363 18.96 -10.58 -19.44
C GLU A 363 18.34 -9.23 -19.81
N LEU A 364 17.51 -8.66 -18.95
CA LEU A 364 16.88 -7.34 -19.19
C LEU A 364 17.91 -6.23 -19.41
N ILE A 365 19.06 -6.29 -18.69
CA ILE A 365 20.12 -5.28 -18.83
C ILE A 365 20.95 -5.49 -20.08
N LYS A 366 21.26 -6.73 -20.43
CA LYS A 366 22.11 -7.06 -21.59
C LYS A 366 21.36 -7.09 -22.93
N ASN A 367 20.09 -7.49 -22.90
CA ASN A 367 19.25 -7.63 -24.09
C ASN A 367 18.22 -6.49 -24.17
N LYS A 368 18.56 -5.44 -24.91
CA LYS A 368 17.69 -4.28 -25.08
C LYS A 368 16.38 -4.58 -25.80
N ASP A 369 16.39 -5.55 -26.73
CA ASP A 369 15.17 -5.92 -27.47
C ASP A 369 14.17 -6.59 -26.54
N LEU A 370 14.60 -7.50 -25.67
CA LEU A 370 13.78 -8.11 -24.64
C LEU A 370 13.24 -7.04 -23.66
N SER A 371 14.11 -6.16 -23.17
CA SER A 371 13.68 -5.06 -22.27
C SER A 371 12.62 -4.18 -22.92
N ASN A 372 12.81 -3.77 -24.18
CA ASN A 372 11.85 -2.96 -24.94
C ASN A 372 10.54 -3.72 -25.19
N GLU A 373 10.58 -5.03 -25.40
CA GLU A 373 9.38 -5.86 -25.57
C GLU A 373 8.57 -5.91 -24.27
N VAL A 374 9.23 -6.19 -23.14
CA VAL A 374 8.57 -6.18 -21.81
C VAL A 374 7.93 -4.82 -21.53
N VAL A 375 8.65 -3.71 -21.73
CA VAL A 375 8.14 -2.35 -21.53
C VAL A 375 6.94 -2.05 -22.43
N ARG A 376 6.98 -2.43 -23.71
CA ARG A 376 5.82 -2.22 -24.62
C ARG A 376 4.58 -2.97 -24.14
N ASN A 377 4.76 -4.22 -23.71
CA ASN A 377 3.65 -5.03 -23.22
C ASN A 377 3.06 -4.43 -21.94
N GLN A 378 3.90 -4.08 -20.96
CA GLN A 378 3.50 -3.41 -19.72
C GLN A 378 2.75 -2.10 -20.00
N ASN A 379 3.24 -1.25 -20.90
CA ASN A 379 2.57 0.00 -21.27
C ASN A 379 1.18 -0.24 -21.91
N ASN A 380 1.01 -1.31 -22.66
CA ASN A 380 -0.29 -1.68 -23.21
C ASN A 380 -1.26 -2.15 -22.12
N GLU A 381 -0.79 -2.96 -21.18
CA GLU A 381 -1.56 -3.49 -20.06
C GLU A 381 -2.05 -2.39 -19.11
N LEU A 382 -1.26 -1.33 -18.94
CA LEU A 382 -1.58 -0.20 -18.06
C LEU A 382 -2.69 0.72 -18.58
N LYS A 383 -3.09 0.64 -19.85
CA LYS A 383 -4.09 1.56 -20.43
C LYS A 383 -5.42 1.59 -19.68
N ASP A 384 -5.81 0.44 -19.12
CA ASP A 384 -7.07 0.28 -18.39
C ASP A 384 -6.90 0.33 -16.86
N VAL A 385 -5.66 0.44 -16.37
CA VAL A 385 -5.34 0.50 -14.94
C VAL A 385 -5.42 1.95 -14.46
N THR A 386 -6.64 2.49 -14.38
CA THR A 386 -6.87 3.89 -14.03
C THR A 386 -7.77 4.02 -12.80
N TRP A 387 -7.60 5.11 -12.03
CA TRP A 387 -8.52 5.43 -10.93
C TRP A 387 -9.95 5.61 -11.42
N LYS A 388 -10.14 6.06 -12.66
CA LYS A 388 -11.47 6.16 -13.28
C LYS A 388 -12.13 4.79 -13.41
N SER A 389 -11.42 3.78 -13.90
CA SER A 389 -11.92 2.40 -13.99
C SER A 389 -12.26 1.83 -12.61
N ALA A 390 -11.39 2.07 -11.61
CA ALA A 390 -11.65 1.67 -10.23
C ALA A 390 -12.91 2.34 -9.65
N ALA A 391 -13.06 3.66 -9.83
CA ALA A 391 -14.20 4.43 -9.37
C ALA A 391 -15.53 3.98 -10.03
N GLN A 392 -15.51 3.63 -11.30
CA GLN A 392 -16.69 3.08 -12.00
C GLN A 392 -17.15 1.77 -11.37
N LYS A 393 -16.23 0.82 -11.15
CA LYS A 393 -16.52 -0.46 -10.49
C LYS A 393 -17.07 -0.27 -9.07
N VAL A 394 -16.46 0.63 -8.29
CA VAL A 394 -16.95 0.96 -6.94
C VAL A 394 -18.34 1.57 -7.00
N THR A 395 -18.61 2.45 -7.97
CA THR A 395 -19.94 3.06 -8.16
C THR A 395 -21.01 2.02 -8.50
N GLU A 396 -20.66 1.00 -9.29
CA GLU A 396 -21.57 -0.13 -9.57
C GLU A 396 -21.91 -0.90 -8.29
N ILE A 397 -20.92 -1.16 -7.44
CA ILE A 397 -21.15 -1.80 -6.13
C ILE A 397 -22.06 -0.93 -5.25
N TYR A 398 -21.91 0.39 -5.25
CA TYR A 398 -22.83 1.28 -4.53
C TYR A 398 -24.27 1.17 -5.03
N LYS A 399 -24.46 1.11 -6.37
CA LYS A 399 -25.79 0.98 -6.98
C LYS A 399 -26.45 -0.38 -6.73
N GLU A 400 -25.66 -1.44 -6.48
CA GLU A 400 -26.22 -2.74 -6.09
C GLU A 400 -26.84 -2.70 -4.67
N LEU A 401 -26.47 -1.74 -3.84
CA LEU A 401 -26.80 -1.71 -2.42
C LEU A 401 -27.82 -0.62 -2.01
N VAL A 402 -28.01 0.41 -2.86
CA VAL A 402 -28.82 1.60 -2.54
C VAL A 402 -30.08 1.72 -3.43
#